data_8847498819734d3df372adef758fc34d
#
_entry.id   8847498819734d3df372adef758fc34d
#
_cell.length_a   1.000
_cell.length_b   1.000
_cell.length_c   1.000
_cell.angle_alpha   90.00
_cell.angle_beta   90.00
_cell.angle_gamma   90.00
#
_symmetry.space_group_name_H-M   'P 1'
#
loop_
_entity.id
_entity.type
_entity.pdbx_description
1 polymer ?
#
loop_
_entity_poly.entity_id
_entity_poly.type
_entity_poly.pdbx_seq_one_letter_code
_entity_poly.pdbx_strand_id
1 'polypeptide(L)'
;MINWERKKYLARGCFIQEEACFKGAQRIVLEFVIKNAKPCPRAFYYIGDRRMKGFELTAHDIITARDEAFKKVHEWIEEEASTWSTRLLQMWQGQNWEDE
;
A
#
# COMPACT_ATOMS: atom_id res chain seq x y z
N MET A 1 14.41 0.35 6.68
CA MET A 1 13.31 0.68 7.60
C MET A 1 12.26 1.52 6.91
N ILE A 2 10.99 1.20 7.11
CA ILE A 2 9.90 1.96 6.50
C ILE A 2 9.63 3.20 7.34
N ASN A 3 9.59 4.34 6.67
CA ASN A 3 9.34 5.61 7.34
C ASN A 3 7.88 6.02 7.15
N TRP A 4 7.10 5.90 8.20
CA TRP A 4 5.69 6.30 8.19
C TRP A 4 5.56 7.73 8.66
N GLU A 5 4.98 8.57 7.81
CA GLU A 5 4.76 9.98 8.11
C GLU A 5 3.28 10.22 8.37
N ARG A 6 2.98 10.85 9.51
CA ARG A 6 1.60 11.16 9.86
C ARG A 6 1.13 12.37 9.08
N LYS A 7 0.08 12.19 8.28
CA LYS A 7 -0.47 13.25 7.43
C LYS A 7 -1.69 13.91 8.02
N LYS A 8 -2.55 13.14 8.69
CA LYS A 8 -3.76 13.65 9.31
C LYS A 8 -3.98 12.98 10.64
N TYR A 9 -4.51 13.77 11.55
CA TYR A 9 -4.84 13.29 12.88
C TYR A 9 -6.06 14.07 13.37
N LEU A 10 -7.15 13.37 13.64
CA LEU A 10 -8.33 14.00 14.23
C LEU A 10 -8.30 13.80 15.73
N ALA A 11 -8.80 14.82 16.44
CA ALA A 11 -8.83 14.83 17.87
C ALA A 11 -9.46 13.55 18.42
N ARG A 12 -8.97 13.10 19.58
CA ARG A 12 -9.43 11.89 20.26
C ARG A 12 -8.97 10.60 19.59
N GLY A 13 -8.05 10.68 18.63
CA GLY A 13 -7.52 9.49 17.99
C GLY A 13 -8.51 8.71 17.14
N CYS A 14 -9.64 9.34 16.79
CA CYS A 14 -10.65 8.65 16.00
C CYS A 14 -10.27 8.44 14.55
N PHE A 15 -9.30 9.18 14.07
CA PHE A 15 -8.82 9.05 12.70
C PHE A 15 -7.35 9.43 12.64
N ILE A 16 -6.56 8.55 12.07
CA ILE A 16 -5.14 8.79 11.82
C ILE A 16 -4.87 8.39 10.39
N GLN A 17 -4.21 9.26 9.63
CA GLN A 17 -3.74 8.92 8.30
C GLN A 17 -2.23 9.03 8.27
N GLU A 18 -1.58 7.98 7.81
CA GLU A 18 -0.13 7.93 7.66
C GLU A 18 0.22 7.50 6.25
N GLU A 19 1.41 7.87 5.83
CA GLU A 19 1.87 7.57 4.48
C GLU A 19 3.32 7.11 4.52
N ALA A 20 3.62 6.07 3.78
CA ALA A 20 4.98 5.60 3.56
C ALA A 20 5.28 5.70 2.07
N CYS A 21 6.39 6.37 1.72
CA CYS A 21 6.77 6.58 0.34
C CYS A 21 7.96 5.72 -0.03
N PHE A 22 7.95 5.20 -1.24
CA PHE A 22 8.97 4.31 -1.77
C PHE A 22 9.40 4.81 -3.14
N LYS A 23 10.41 4.16 -3.71
CA LYS A 23 10.92 4.51 -5.03
C LYS A 23 9.85 4.31 -6.10
N GLY A 24 9.97 5.05 -7.20
CA GLY A 24 9.06 4.91 -8.32
C GLY A 24 7.69 5.49 -8.07
N ALA A 25 7.61 6.53 -7.25
CA ALA A 25 6.36 7.19 -6.87
C ALA A 25 5.37 6.25 -6.19
N GLN A 26 5.84 5.15 -5.65
CA GLN A 26 5.02 4.22 -4.90
C GLN A 26 4.79 4.74 -3.48
N ARG A 27 3.58 4.59 -3.00
CA ARG A 27 3.26 4.95 -1.61
C ARG A 27 2.14 4.09 -1.07
N ILE A 28 2.17 3.90 0.24
CA ILE A 28 1.11 3.21 0.97
C ILE A 28 0.48 4.24 1.89
N VAL A 29 -0.83 4.39 1.79
CA VAL A 29 -1.59 5.27 2.68
C VAL A 29 -2.34 4.39 3.66
N LEU A 30 -2.09 4.61 4.95
CA LEU A 30 -2.74 3.88 6.02
C LEU A 30 -3.77 4.80 6.67
N GLU A 31 -5.01 4.33 6.76
CA GLU A 31 -6.08 5.02 7.47
C GLU A 31 -6.50 4.17 8.65
N PHE A 32 -6.31 4.70 9.83
CA PHE A 32 -6.71 4.03 11.05
C PHE A 32 -7.90 4.81 11.63
N VAL A 33 -9.07 4.19 11.57
CA VAL A 33 -10.33 4.82 11.98
C VAL A 33 -10.92 4.00 13.10
N ILE A 34 -11.48 4.70 14.10
CA ILE A 34 -12.22 4.04 15.18
C ILE A 34 -13.69 4.37 15.00
N LYS A 35 -14.50 3.34 14.76
CA LYS A 35 -15.95 3.46 14.60
C LYS A 35 -16.62 2.57 15.64
N ASN A 36 -17.57 3.16 16.39
CA ASN A 36 -18.31 2.42 17.41
C ASN A 36 -17.36 1.67 18.36
N ALA A 37 -16.33 2.37 18.81
CA ALA A 37 -15.29 1.85 19.72
C ALA A 37 -14.50 0.67 19.12
N LYS A 38 -14.56 0.47 17.81
CA LYS A 38 -13.81 -0.60 17.15
C LYS A 38 -12.85 -0.02 16.12
N PRO A 39 -11.59 -0.51 16.09
CA PRO A 39 -10.66 -0.11 15.03
C PRO A 39 -11.11 -0.64 13.68
N CYS A 40 -11.01 0.20 12.66
CA CYS A 40 -11.33 -0.16 11.29
C CYS A 40 -10.19 0.32 10.40
N PRO A 41 -9.02 -0.30 10.46
CA PRO A 41 -7.88 0.15 9.67
C PRO A 41 -8.00 -0.30 8.22
N ARG A 42 -7.53 0.57 7.32
CA ARG A 42 -7.48 0.28 5.88
C ARG A 42 -6.16 0.79 5.33
N ALA A 43 -5.72 0.16 4.27
CA ALA A 43 -4.52 0.61 3.56
C ALA A 43 -4.81 0.72 2.08
N PHE A 44 -4.12 1.65 1.42
CA PHE A 44 -4.26 1.86 -0.01
C PHE A 44 -2.88 1.97 -0.63
N TYR A 45 -2.69 1.27 -1.73
CA TYR A 45 -1.45 1.33 -2.48
C TYR A 45 -1.62 2.23 -3.69
N TYR A 46 -0.70 3.18 -3.86
CA TYR A 46 -0.72 4.15 -4.95
C TYR A 46 0.58 4.10 -5.73
N ILE A 47 0.48 4.37 -7.01
CA ILE A 47 1.62 4.74 -7.85
C ILE A 47 1.29 6.11 -8.41
N GLY A 48 2.06 7.13 -8.01
CA GLY A 48 1.71 8.51 -8.31
C GLY A 48 0.35 8.85 -7.71
N ASP A 49 -0.55 9.38 -8.51
CA ASP A 49 -1.89 9.74 -8.05
C ASP A 49 -2.91 8.62 -8.25
N ARG A 50 -2.48 7.50 -8.78
CA ARG A 50 -3.38 6.42 -9.11
C ARG A 50 -3.46 5.40 -8.00
N ARG A 51 -4.67 5.17 -7.49
CA ARG A 51 -4.91 4.10 -6.52
C ARG A 51 -4.88 2.76 -7.24
N MET A 52 -3.99 1.89 -6.81
CA MET A 52 -3.84 0.57 -7.41
C MET A 52 -4.67 -0.48 -6.70
N LYS A 53 -4.73 -0.43 -5.37
CA LYS A 53 -5.45 -1.43 -4.59
C LYS A 53 -5.77 -0.90 -3.20
N GLY A 54 -6.92 -1.30 -2.66
CA GLY A 54 -7.29 -1.04 -1.27
C GLY A 54 -7.37 -2.35 -0.49
N PHE A 55 -7.07 -2.27 0.79
CA PHE A 55 -7.05 -3.44 1.68
C PHE A 55 -7.76 -3.11 2.99
N GLU A 56 -8.55 -4.05 3.48
CA GLU A 56 -9.06 -3.99 4.84
C GLU A 56 -8.07 -4.69 5.75
N LEU A 57 -7.78 -4.07 6.89
CA LEU A 57 -6.82 -4.59 7.85
C LEU A 57 -7.56 -5.08 9.09
N THR A 58 -6.88 -5.92 9.86
CA THR A 58 -7.44 -6.51 11.07
C THR A 58 -6.77 -6.03 12.34
N ALA A 59 -5.73 -5.21 12.21
CA ALA A 59 -4.94 -4.74 13.35
C ALA A 59 -5.77 -3.88 14.31
N HIS A 60 -5.43 -3.95 15.58
CA HIS A 60 -6.12 -3.18 16.62
C HIS A 60 -5.36 -1.93 17.04
N ASP A 61 -4.14 -1.76 16.57
CA ASP A 61 -3.31 -0.58 16.87
C ASP A 61 -2.55 -0.14 15.63
N ILE A 62 -2.03 1.09 15.69
CA ILE A 62 -1.41 1.70 14.54
C ILE A 62 -0.10 1.00 14.13
N ILE A 63 0.66 0.53 15.09
CA ILE A 63 1.95 -0.09 14.81
C ILE A 63 1.74 -1.43 14.08
N THR A 64 0.84 -2.25 14.58
CA THR A 64 0.49 -3.50 13.93
C THR A 64 -0.14 -3.25 12.57
N ALA A 65 -0.95 -2.19 12.45
CA ALA A 65 -1.56 -1.82 11.19
C ALA A 65 -0.53 -1.44 10.13
N ARG A 66 0.55 -0.76 10.52
CA ARG A 66 1.63 -0.45 9.58
C ARG A 66 2.26 -1.70 9.00
N ASP A 67 2.57 -2.66 9.87
CA ASP A 67 3.17 -3.91 9.44
C ASP A 67 2.21 -4.71 8.55
N GLU A 68 0.96 -4.78 8.93
CA GLU A 68 -0.05 -5.48 8.15
C GLU A 68 -0.26 -4.83 6.79
N ALA A 69 -0.30 -3.50 6.75
CA ALA A 69 -0.46 -2.77 5.50
C ALA A 69 0.69 -3.05 4.54
N PHE A 70 1.91 -2.98 5.04
CA PHE A 70 3.08 -3.26 4.21
C PHE A 70 3.05 -4.69 3.68
N LYS A 71 2.75 -5.63 4.56
CA LYS A 71 2.72 -7.05 4.19
C LYS A 71 1.68 -7.33 3.12
N LYS A 72 0.46 -6.81 3.27
CA LYS A 72 -0.60 -7.02 2.30
C LYS A 72 -0.30 -6.38 0.96
N VAL A 73 0.25 -5.19 0.96
CA VAL A 73 0.65 -4.53 -0.29
C VAL A 73 1.75 -5.33 -0.96
N HIS A 74 2.74 -5.78 -0.20
CA HIS A 74 3.85 -6.56 -0.75
C HIS A 74 3.37 -7.88 -1.36
N GLU A 75 2.48 -8.58 -0.67
CA GLU A 75 1.89 -9.82 -1.19
C GLU A 75 1.13 -9.57 -2.48
N TRP A 76 0.35 -8.49 -2.52
CA TRP A 76 -0.40 -8.15 -3.72
C TRP A 76 0.53 -7.82 -4.89
N ILE A 77 1.59 -7.06 -4.63
CA ILE A 77 2.58 -6.74 -5.67
C ILE A 77 3.22 -8.02 -6.21
N GLU A 78 3.59 -8.95 -5.33
CA GLU A 78 4.17 -10.21 -5.77
C GLU A 78 3.20 -11.02 -6.63
N GLU A 79 1.93 -11.08 -6.24
CA GLU A 79 0.92 -11.78 -7.02
C GLU A 79 0.72 -11.11 -8.38
N GLU A 80 0.62 -9.80 -8.41
CA GLU A 80 0.47 -9.07 -9.66
C GLU A 80 1.71 -9.21 -10.53
N ALA A 81 2.90 -9.13 -9.94
CA ALA A 81 4.14 -9.29 -10.68
C ALA A 81 4.21 -10.70 -11.30
N SER A 82 3.79 -11.71 -10.57
CA SER A 82 3.76 -13.08 -11.08
C SER A 82 2.82 -13.21 -12.27
N THR A 83 1.65 -12.56 -12.19
CA THR A 83 0.69 -12.56 -13.28
C THR A 83 1.19 -11.74 -14.46
N TRP A 84 1.69 -10.55 -14.19
CA TRP A 84 2.15 -9.63 -15.22
C TRP A 84 3.45 -10.05 -15.87
N SER A 85 4.31 -10.77 -15.16
CA SER A 85 5.60 -11.16 -15.70
C SER A 85 5.46 -12.02 -16.96
N THR A 86 4.46 -12.90 -16.98
CA THR A 86 4.19 -13.71 -18.16
C THR A 86 3.79 -12.82 -19.36
N ARG A 87 2.90 -11.87 -19.09
CA ARG A 87 2.46 -10.93 -20.15
C ARG A 87 3.59 -10.02 -20.60
N LEU A 88 4.33 -9.50 -19.64
CA LEU A 88 5.43 -8.58 -19.94
C LEU A 88 6.55 -9.28 -20.71
N LEU A 89 6.84 -10.52 -20.37
CA LEU A 89 7.84 -11.27 -21.11
C LEU A 89 7.43 -11.42 -22.56
N GLN A 90 6.18 -11.70 -22.83
CA GLN A 90 5.68 -11.80 -24.19
C GLN A 90 5.79 -10.48 -24.93
N MET A 91 5.45 -9.38 -24.25
CA MET A 91 5.55 -8.05 -24.84
C MET A 91 7.00 -7.64 -25.08
N TRP A 92 7.85 -7.89 -24.09
CA TRP A 92 9.26 -7.49 -24.17
C TRP A 92 10.00 -8.28 -25.24
N GLN A 93 9.67 -9.54 -25.39
CA GLN A 93 10.28 -10.36 -26.46
C GLN A 93 9.95 -9.79 -27.83
N GLY A 94 8.78 -9.17 -27.97
CA GLY A 94 8.40 -8.54 -29.22
C GLY A 94 8.92 -7.14 -29.38
N GLN A 95 9.38 -6.49 -28.33
CA GLN A 95 9.75 -5.09 -28.35
C GLN A 95 11.23 -4.82 -28.09
N ASN A 96 11.99 -5.83 -27.73
CA ASN A 96 13.43 -5.70 -27.51
C ASN A 96 13.80 -4.60 -26.52
N TRP A 97 13.16 -4.62 -25.39
CA TRP A 97 13.40 -3.62 -24.37
C TRP A 97 14.83 -3.59 -23.88
N GLU A 98 15.45 -4.73 -23.86
CA GLU A 98 16.81 -4.91 -23.40
C GLU A 98 17.84 -4.27 -24.32
N ASP A 99 17.45 -3.88 -25.50
CA ASP A 99 18.34 -3.21 -26.44
C ASP A 99 18.60 -1.76 -26.12
N GLU A 100 17.89 -1.25 -25.17
CA GLU A 100 18.00 0.16 -24.79
C GLU A 100 19.20 0.45 -23.88
#